data_918a669193f718247b86069f211d9030
#
_entry.id   918a669193f718247b86069f211d9030
#
_cell.length_a   1.000
_cell.length_b   1.000
_cell.length_c   1.000
_cell.angle_alpha   90.00
_cell.angle_beta   90.00
_cell.angle_gamma   90.00
#
_symmetry.space_group_name_H-M   'P 1'
#
loop_
_entity.id
_entity.type
_entity.pdbx_description
1 polymer ?
#
loop_
_entity_poly.entity_id
_entity_poly.type
_entity_poly.pdbx_seq_one_letter_code
_entity_poly.pdbx_strand_id
1 'polypeptide(L)'
;MQINLTPKEFRRLLDLVYIGNWVLNSTRGEDRFADYDNLESKLFALSPALSEHWNGTVVPSRAYQEGGIHEAIACYEDNVFYEILAEELSRRDMDYPEITDDNYDEIVTRMDRYMS
;
A
#
# COMPACT_ATOMS: atom_id res chain seq x y z
N MET A 1 -10.20 -17.32 18.99
CA MET A 1 -8.79 -17.08 18.62
C MET A 1 -8.24 -15.98 19.50
N GLN A 2 -7.00 -16.14 19.95
CA GLN A 2 -6.35 -15.15 20.79
C GLN A 2 -4.92 -14.91 20.29
N ILE A 3 -4.53 -13.64 20.18
CA ILE A 3 -3.18 -13.24 19.81
C ILE A 3 -2.67 -12.29 20.89
N ASN A 4 -1.49 -12.59 21.45
CA ASN A 4 -0.87 -11.74 22.46
C ASN A 4 0.20 -10.87 21.78
N LEU A 5 -0.02 -9.56 21.81
CA LEU A 5 0.88 -8.59 21.18
C LEU A 5 1.36 -7.58 22.22
N THR A 6 2.60 -7.16 22.13
CA THR A 6 3.08 -6.00 22.87
C THR A 6 2.44 -4.73 22.30
N PRO A 7 2.43 -3.62 23.07
CA PRO A 7 1.92 -2.36 22.54
C PRO A 7 2.61 -1.93 21.23
N LYS A 8 3.91 -2.17 21.11
CA LYS A 8 4.64 -1.85 19.88
C LYS A 8 4.20 -2.72 18.72
N GLU A 9 4.03 -4.03 18.97
CA GLU A 9 3.54 -4.96 17.92
C GLU A 9 2.13 -4.62 17.49
N PHE A 10 1.26 -4.26 18.43
CA PHE A 10 -0.10 -3.84 18.09
C PHE A 10 -0.08 -2.57 17.22
N ARG A 11 0.79 -1.62 17.55
CA ARG A 11 0.94 -0.41 16.74
C ARG A 11 1.37 -0.74 15.30
N ARG A 12 2.28 -1.70 15.15
CA ARG A 12 2.70 -2.17 13.82
C ARG A 12 1.57 -2.91 13.08
N LEU A 13 0.77 -3.65 13.82
CA LEU A 13 -0.41 -4.30 13.24
C LEU A 13 -1.38 -3.27 12.65
N LEU A 14 -1.63 -2.17 13.33
CA LEU A 14 -2.47 -1.09 12.81
C LEU A 14 -1.93 -0.52 11.52
N ASP A 15 -0.61 -0.35 11.41
CA ASP A 15 0.02 0.10 10.16
C ASP A 15 -0.23 -0.88 9.02
N LEU A 16 -0.06 -2.18 9.28
CA LEU A 16 -0.29 -3.21 8.26
C LEU A 16 -1.75 -3.27 7.82
N VAL A 17 -2.67 -3.15 8.76
CA VAL A 17 -4.10 -3.16 8.48
C VAL A 17 -4.49 -1.93 7.65
N TYR A 18 -3.99 -0.76 8.03
CA TYR A 18 -4.27 0.48 7.31
C TYR A 18 -3.77 0.41 5.87
N ILE A 19 -2.50 0.00 5.68
CA ILE A 19 -1.91 -0.12 4.35
C ILE A 19 -2.64 -1.18 3.52
N GLY A 20 -2.95 -2.33 4.11
CA GLY A 20 -3.67 -3.39 3.41
C GLY A 20 -5.05 -2.91 2.94
N ASN A 21 -5.80 -2.26 3.81
CA ASN A 21 -7.11 -1.71 3.44
C ASN A 21 -6.98 -0.58 2.41
N TRP A 22 -5.93 0.24 2.52
CA TRP A 22 -5.65 1.30 1.53
C TRP A 22 -5.48 0.71 0.14
N VAL A 23 -4.66 -0.33 0.00
CA VAL A 23 -4.42 -0.99 -1.29
C VAL A 23 -5.72 -1.61 -1.83
N LEU A 24 -6.51 -2.23 -0.96
CA LEU A 24 -7.73 -2.94 -1.38
C LEU A 24 -8.88 -2.01 -1.71
N ASN A 25 -9.01 -0.88 -1.02
CA ASN A 25 -10.22 -0.08 -1.05
C ASN A 25 -10.07 1.37 -1.50
N SER A 26 -8.87 1.96 -1.44
CA SER A 26 -8.73 3.42 -1.62
C SER A 26 -9.17 3.92 -3.01
N THR A 27 -9.10 3.08 -4.03
CA THR A 27 -9.51 3.44 -5.39
C THR A 27 -10.92 2.96 -5.73
N ARG A 28 -11.64 2.37 -4.77
CA ARG A 28 -12.99 1.87 -4.97
C ARG A 28 -14.02 2.86 -4.45
N GLY A 29 -15.18 2.87 -5.07
CA GLY A 29 -16.34 3.65 -4.64
C GLY A 29 -17.37 2.75 -3.96
N GLU A 30 -18.51 2.50 -4.62
CA GLU A 30 -19.57 1.66 -4.08
C GLU A 30 -19.21 0.19 -3.99
N ASP A 31 -18.19 -0.23 -4.74
CA ASP A 31 -17.71 -1.63 -4.78
C ASP A 31 -16.64 -1.92 -3.71
N ARG A 32 -16.56 -1.10 -2.66
CA ARG A 32 -15.61 -1.32 -1.56
C ARG A 32 -15.85 -2.67 -0.89
N PHE A 33 -14.75 -3.26 -0.43
CA PHE A 33 -14.81 -4.47 0.39
C PHE A 33 -15.13 -4.07 1.83
N ALA A 34 -16.40 -4.19 2.20
CA ALA A 34 -16.87 -3.75 3.53
C ALA A 34 -16.24 -4.52 4.69
N ASP A 35 -15.90 -5.78 4.48
CA ASP A 35 -15.27 -6.60 5.51
C ASP A 35 -13.88 -6.10 5.90
N TYR A 36 -13.09 -5.58 4.96
CA TYR A 36 -11.80 -4.95 5.27
C TYR A 36 -11.97 -3.62 5.98
N ASP A 37 -12.94 -2.79 5.57
CA ASP A 37 -13.26 -1.55 6.27
C ASP A 37 -13.69 -1.82 7.71
N ASN A 38 -14.54 -2.84 7.90
CA ASN A 38 -15.04 -3.20 9.23
C ASN A 38 -13.93 -3.75 10.14
N LEU A 39 -13.02 -4.54 9.59
CA LEU A 39 -11.89 -5.05 10.35
C LEU A 39 -10.95 -3.93 10.79
N GLU A 40 -10.65 -3.00 9.90
CA GLU A 40 -9.86 -1.82 10.23
C GLU A 40 -10.51 -1.02 11.37
N SER A 41 -11.80 -0.75 11.26
CA SER A 41 -12.56 -0.03 12.29
C SER A 41 -12.49 -0.76 13.63
N LYS A 42 -12.69 -2.07 13.62
CA LYS A 42 -12.66 -2.89 14.84
C LYS A 42 -11.30 -2.83 15.53
N LEU A 43 -10.22 -2.91 14.77
CA LEU A 43 -8.87 -2.89 15.33
C LEU A 43 -8.48 -1.49 15.81
N PHE A 44 -8.78 -0.45 15.06
CA PHE A 44 -8.49 0.92 15.48
C PHE A 44 -9.31 1.33 16.71
N ALA A 45 -10.51 0.76 16.90
CA ALA A 45 -11.32 1.02 18.09
C ALA A 45 -10.61 0.58 19.38
N LEU A 46 -9.65 -0.33 19.30
CA LEU A 46 -8.86 -0.76 20.45
C LEU A 46 -7.79 0.26 20.85
N SER A 47 -7.59 1.30 20.05
CA SER A 47 -6.60 2.35 20.31
C SER A 47 -7.28 3.72 20.26
N PRO A 48 -7.86 4.21 21.37
CA PRO A 48 -8.53 5.50 21.38
C PRO A 48 -7.63 6.66 20.96
N ALA A 49 -6.33 6.57 21.22
CA ALA A 49 -5.37 7.62 20.86
C ALA A 49 -5.16 7.73 19.33
N LEU A 50 -5.42 6.67 18.60
CA LEU A 50 -5.15 6.59 17.14
C LEU A 50 -6.43 6.50 16.32
N SER A 51 -7.60 6.68 16.96
CA SER A 51 -8.88 6.57 16.29
C SER A 51 -9.78 7.75 16.63
N GLU A 52 -10.79 7.97 15.80
CA GLU A 52 -11.84 8.95 16.04
C GLU A 52 -13.15 8.43 15.47
N HIS A 53 -14.26 9.07 15.83
CA HIS A 53 -15.58 8.71 15.33
C HIS A 53 -15.96 9.62 14.16
N TRP A 54 -16.45 9.01 13.10
CA TRP A 54 -16.94 9.71 11.93
C TRP A 54 -18.22 9.03 11.44
N ASN A 55 -19.34 9.76 11.48
CA ASN A 55 -20.65 9.22 11.08
C ASN A 55 -21.00 7.91 11.80
N GLY A 56 -20.70 7.82 13.09
CA GLY A 56 -21.01 6.64 13.91
C GLY A 56 -20.06 5.47 13.73
N THR A 57 -19.02 5.63 12.94
CA THR A 57 -18.01 4.60 12.68
C THR A 57 -16.66 5.02 13.24
N VAL A 58 -15.93 4.07 13.82
CA VAL A 58 -14.55 4.32 14.24
C VAL A 58 -13.64 4.29 13.02
N VAL A 59 -12.84 5.33 12.89
CA VAL A 59 -11.88 5.46 11.77
C VAL A 59 -10.50 5.81 12.33
N PRO A 60 -9.41 5.56 11.57
CA PRO A 60 -8.09 6.06 11.97
C PRO A 60 -8.13 7.57 12.16
N SER A 61 -7.52 8.06 13.25
CA SER A 61 -7.55 9.48 13.55
C SER A 61 -6.78 10.28 12.50
N ARG A 62 -7.10 11.56 12.40
CA ARG A 62 -6.37 12.48 11.53
C ARG A 62 -4.88 12.53 11.91
N ALA A 63 -4.59 12.56 13.22
CA ALA A 63 -3.21 12.56 13.69
C ALA A 63 -2.46 11.28 13.26
N TYR A 64 -3.12 10.12 13.28
CA TYR A 64 -2.52 8.90 12.75
C TYR A 64 -2.22 9.03 11.27
N GLN A 65 -3.18 9.50 10.48
CA GLN A 65 -3.02 9.61 9.03
C GLN A 65 -1.94 10.60 8.63
N GLU A 66 -1.74 11.66 9.41
CA GLU A 66 -0.72 12.69 9.17
C GLU A 66 0.65 12.33 9.77
N GLY A 67 0.76 11.21 10.48
CA GLY A 67 1.95 10.82 11.24
C GLY A 67 3.02 10.05 10.47
N GLY A 68 2.99 10.07 9.14
CA GLY A 68 4.03 9.44 8.32
C GLY A 68 3.58 8.23 7.52
N ILE A 69 2.38 7.66 7.80
CA ILE A 69 1.91 6.48 7.07
C ILE A 69 1.69 6.79 5.58
N HIS A 70 1.19 7.97 5.26
CA HIS A 70 0.99 8.36 3.87
C HIS A 70 2.29 8.70 3.16
N GLU A 71 3.33 9.12 3.88
CA GLU A 71 4.67 9.27 3.30
C GLU A 71 5.22 7.92 2.86
N ALA A 72 5.03 6.88 3.67
CA ALA A 72 5.43 5.52 3.32
C ALA A 72 4.66 5.00 2.10
N ILE A 73 3.35 5.24 2.06
CA ILE A 73 2.51 4.87 0.93
C ILE A 73 2.97 5.60 -0.34
N ALA A 74 3.19 6.90 -0.26
CA ALA A 74 3.63 7.71 -1.40
C ALA A 74 5.00 7.26 -1.92
N CYS A 75 5.91 6.94 -1.03
CA CYS A 75 7.23 6.42 -1.40
C CYS A 75 7.10 5.10 -2.18
N TYR A 76 6.26 4.20 -1.71
CA TYR A 76 5.99 2.94 -2.41
C TYR A 76 5.37 3.19 -3.79
N GLU A 77 4.35 4.06 -3.85
CA GLU A 77 3.66 4.37 -5.11
C GLU A 77 4.63 4.96 -6.14
N ASP A 78 5.50 5.87 -5.73
CA ASP A 78 6.49 6.48 -6.61
C ASP A 78 7.49 5.44 -7.12
N ASN A 79 7.99 4.57 -6.26
CA ASN A 79 8.93 3.53 -6.65
C ASN A 79 8.32 2.55 -7.64
N VAL A 80 7.08 2.13 -7.39
CA VAL A 80 6.36 1.21 -8.28
C VAL A 80 6.06 1.89 -9.61
N PHE A 81 5.67 3.16 -9.60
CA PHE A 81 5.42 3.92 -10.83
C PHE A 81 6.67 3.98 -11.70
N TYR A 82 7.82 4.37 -11.13
CA TYR A 82 9.04 4.48 -11.89
C TYR A 82 9.54 3.13 -12.39
N GLU A 83 9.37 2.07 -11.60
CA GLU A 83 9.74 0.72 -12.00
C GLU A 83 8.90 0.25 -13.19
N ILE A 84 7.58 0.44 -13.14
CA ILE A 84 6.68 0.08 -14.24
C ILE A 84 6.99 0.92 -15.48
N LEU A 85 7.23 2.22 -15.31
CA LEU A 85 7.58 3.11 -16.42
C LEU A 85 8.89 2.67 -17.08
N ALA A 86 9.91 2.35 -16.28
CA ALA A 86 11.20 1.91 -16.80
C ALA A 86 11.06 0.60 -17.58
N GLU A 87 10.26 -0.34 -17.08
CA GLU A 87 9.96 -1.60 -17.77
C GLU A 87 9.26 -1.32 -19.11
N GLU A 88 8.24 -0.48 -19.12
CA GLU A 88 7.50 -0.16 -20.34
C GLU A 88 8.36 0.54 -21.37
N LEU A 89 9.19 1.49 -20.96
CA LEU A 89 10.13 2.16 -21.86
C LEU A 89 11.17 1.20 -22.40
N SER A 90 11.65 0.27 -21.57
CA SER A 90 12.61 -0.75 -22.02
C SER A 90 11.99 -1.69 -23.04
N ARG A 91 10.75 -2.09 -22.85
CA ARG A 91 10.03 -2.93 -23.80
C ARG A 91 9.77 -2.19 -25.11
N ARG A 92 9.45 -0.90 -25.04
CA ARG A 92 9.27 -0.05 -26.22
C ARG A 92 10.57 0.00 -27.05
N ASP A 93 11.71 0.18 -26.40
CA ASP A 93 13.01 0.21 -27.08
C ASP A 93 13.34 -1.12 -27.76
N MET A 94 12.74 -2.21 -27.31
CA MET A 94 12.90 -3.55 -27.85
C MET A 94 11.72 -3.99 -28.73
N ASP A 95 10.88 -3.04 -29.22
CA ASP A 95 9.67 -3.32 -29.99
C ASP A 95 8.63 -4.18 -29.24
N TYR A 96 8.50 -3.96 -27.93
CA TYR A 96 7.52 -4.66 -27.06
C TYR A 96 7.58 -6.19 -27.19
N PRO A 97 8.75 -6.81 -27.06
CA PRO A 97 8.80 -8.26 -27.10
C PRO A 97 8.13 -8.87 -25.88
N GLU A 98 7.68 -10.12 -26.01
CA GLU A 98 7.27 -10.88 -24.84
C GLU A 98 8.48 -11.05 -23.91
N ILE A 99 8.22 -11.02 -22.58
CA ILE A 99 9.27 -11.27 -21.60
C ILE A 99 9.55 -12.77 -21.57
N THR A 100 10.74 -13.16 -21.99
CA THR A 100 11.20 -14.55 -22.03
C THR A 100 12.52 -14.65 -21.25
N ASP A 101 12.95 -15.88 -21.01
CA ASP A 101 14.27 -16.09 -20.38
C ASP A 101 15.41 -15.53 -21.24
N ASP A 102 15.24 -15.50 -22.57
CA ASP A 102 16.25 -15.03 -23.51
C ASP A 102 16.44 -13.52 -23.50
N ASN A 103 15.38 -12.74 -23.20
CA ASN A 103 15.43 -11.27 -23.25
C ASN A 103 15.26 -10.60 -21.88
N TYR A 104 15.08 -11.36 -20.83
CA TYR A 104 14.85 -10.84 -19.48
C TYR A 104 16.01 -9.96 -19.00
N ASP A 105 17.24 -10.43 -19.16
CA ASP A 105 18.42 -9.70 -18.72
C ASP A 105 18.59 -8.37 -19.46
N GLU A 106 18.27 -8.33 -20.75
CA GLU A 106 18.32 -7.10 -21.52
C GLU A 106 17.26 -6.10 -21.05
N ILE A 107 16.04 -6.57 -20.76
CA ILE A 107 14.97 -5.72 -20.23
C ILE A 107 15.39 -5.12 -18.90
N VAL A 108 15.95 -5.92 -17.99
CA VAL A 108 16.43 -5.45 -16.68
C VAL A 108 17.53 -4.41 -16.86
N THR A 109 18.47 -4.63 -17.78
CA THR A 109 19.55 -3.68 -18.06
C THR A 109 18.99 -2.34 -18.55
N ARG A 110 18.00 -2.35 -19.41
CA ARG A 110 17.36 -1.12 -19.92
C ARG A 110 16.56 -0.42 -18.83
N MET A 111 15.87 -1.16 -17.95
CA MET A 111 15.17 -0.60 -16.79
C MET A 111 16.14 0.17 -15.89
N ASP A 112 17.31 -0.41 -15.61
CA ASP A 112 18.33 0.24 -14.77
C ASP A 112 18.78 1.59 -15.34
N ARG A 113 18.86 1.72 -16.66
CA ARG A 113 19.20 2.99 -17.31
C ARG A 113 18.13 4.06 -17.06
N TYR A 114 16.85 3.70 -17.12
CA TYR A 114 15.76 4.65 -16.91
C TYR A 114 15.60 5.03 -15.43
N MET A 115 16.03 4.16 -14.51
CA MET A 115 15.93 4.38 -13.08
C MET A 115 17.17 5.03 -12.46
N SER A 116 18.23 5.18 -13.21
CA SER A 116 19.51 5.74 -12.73
C SER A 116 19.48 7.25 -12.57
#